data_06a3b718732e9c57359f0806e1e78828
#
_entry.id   06a3b718732e9c57359f0806e1e78828
#
_cell.length_a   1.000
_cell.length_b   1.000
_cell.length_c   1.000
_cell.angle_alpha   90.00
_cell.angle_beta   90.00
_cell.angle_gamma   90.00
#
_symmetry.space_group_name_H-M   'P 1'
#
loop_
_entity.id
_entity.type
_entity.pdbx_description
1 polymer ?
#
loop_
_entity_poly.entity_id
_entity_poly.type
_entity_poly.pdbx_seq_one_letter_code
_entity_poly.pdbx_strand_id
1 'polypeptide(L)'
;MKIGTLTLHLPFNYGNALQMFSLHRYLLEQGYDAEILSHWFCENQDEIWKWHNFMAESFKNKVRFALRCCTWTGAFCQYLREVKFRKWHDSMIRWSREEGAASVFPADAISHDVVVVGSDQVWNPKYRTSEFFLLPCFPDRIKKIAYAASLGSDAFPPEKRSFYARNLARFSAVSVRESSAVDILKRECGSDATLVVDPTLLHTREEWCKLLGVVEPRREKNFYMLYLVTPDGVAHWRDLIELARRAKKRIHVYVFSSAGVDVSLRRPLQTALVAAKTIVKRVWLWLAGVRLHFSATPTEFVQCVADCSGLFTDSFHGMIFATIFGKKCNVMIGNHEERRQMSARLRNFTKDFGNPEILTPTFDPMAMRQQSVTPRLQELIANSKLWLKRAIED
;
A
#
# COMPACT_ATOMS: atom_id res chain seq x y z
N MET A 1 11.74 -11.50 23.68
CA MET A 1 10.54 -12.02 22.98
C MET A 1 10.78 -11.81 21.50
N LYS A 2 10.73 -12.89 20.72
CA LYS A 2 10.92 -12.85 19.26
C LYS A 2 9.58 -12.75 18.57
N ILE A 3 9.37 -11.70 17.74
CA ILE A 3 8.11 -11.39 17.08
C ILE A 3 8.27 -11.51 15.56
N GLY A 4 7.44 -12.34 14.94
CA GLY A 4 7.31 -12.40 13.49
C GLY A 4 6.12 -11.56 13.03
N THR A 5 6.32 -10.62 12.12
CA THR A 5 5.22 -9.87 11.51
C THR A 5 4.88 -10.46 10.15
N LEU A 6 3.61 -10.76 9.92
CA LEU A 6 3.11 -11.33 8.67
C LEU A 6 2.08 -10.41 8.04
N THR A 7 2.41 -9.82 6.89
CA THR A 7 1.54 -8.89 6.16
C THR A 7 1.69 -9.05 4.65
N LEU A 8 0.78 -8.45 3.89
CA LEU A 8 0.94 -8.33 2.44
C LEU A 8 2.21 -7.52 2.14
N HIS A 9 3.06 -8.02 1.25
CA HIS A 9 4.18 -7.27 0.70
C HIS A 9 4.09 -7.25 -0.84
N LEU A 10 3.45 -6.21 -1.34
CA LEU A 10 3.32 -5.98 -2.76
C LEU A 10 4.49 -5.10 -3.23
N PRO A 11 5.29 -5.56 -4.21
CA PRO A 11 6.57 -4.92 -4.57
C PRO A 11 6.45 -3.51 -5.14
N PHE A 12 5.24 -2.96 -5.30
CA PHE A 12 5.03 -1.67 -5.98
C PHE A 12 4.07 -0.72 -5.27
N ASN A 13 3.51 -1.13 -4.13
CA ASN A 13 2.53 -0.33 -3.41
C ASN A 13 3.19 0.44 -2.27
N TYR A 14 3.28 1.76 -2.41
CA TYR A 14 3.88 2.62 -1.38
C TYR A 14 3.21 2.47 -0.02
N GLY A 15 1.87 2.46 0.00
CA GLY A 15 1.13 2.32 1.25
C GLY A 15 1.38 0.98 1.93
N ASN A 16 1.42 -0.09 1.13
CA ASN A 16 1.72 -1.43 1.64
C ASN A 16 3.15 -1.51 2.22
N ALA A 17 4.16 -0.99 1.51
CA ALA A 17 5.54 -0.96 1.99
C ALA A 17 5.68 -0.12 3.27
N LEU A 18 5.02 1.04 3.34
CA LEU A 18 5.13 1.95 4.47
C LEU A 18 4.39 1.45 5.71
N GLN A 19 3.22 0.78 5.58
CA GLN A 19 2.53 0.20 6.72
C GLN A 19 3.32 -0.97 7.32
N MET A 20 3.91 -1.82 6.49
CA MET A 20 4.77 -2.92 6.90
C MET A 20 6.02 -2.40 7.63
N PHE A 21 6.71 -1.43 7.03
CA PHE A 21 7.86 -0.76 7.65
C PHE A 21 7.52 -0.12 8.99
N SER A 22 6.37 0.57 9.06
CA SER A 22 5.92 1.28 10.25
C SER A 22 5.69 0.33 11.44
N LEU A 23 4.96 -0.77 11.24
CA LEU A 23 4.73 -1.75 12.30
C LEU A 23 6.04 -2.39 12.76
N HIS A 24 6.89 -2.79 11.82
CA HIS A 24 8.18 -3.38 12.11
C HIS A 24 9.07 -2.41 12.93
N ARG A 25 9.19 -1.15 12.51
CA ARG A 25 9.97 -0.13 13.23
C ARG A 25 9.42 0.14 14.62
N TYR A 26 8.10 0.25 14.74
CA TYR A 26 7.45 0.46 16.03
C TYR A 26 7.78 -0.67 17.02
N LEU A 27 7.69 -1.93 16.58
CA LEU A 27 8.02 -3.08 17.43
C LEU A 27 9.50 -3.06 17.87
N LEU A 28 10.44 -2.75 16.96
CA LEU A 28 11.86 -2.59 17.31
C LEU A 28 12.10 -1.45 18.32
N GLU A 29 11.40 -0.32 18.15
CA GLU A 29 11.50 0.84 19.07
C GLU A 29 10.91 0.55 20.46
N GLN A 30 9.97 -0.41 20.56
CA GLN A 30 9.48 -0.93 21.84
C GLN A 30 10.45 -1.97 22.48
N GLY A 31 11.57 -2.28 21.85
CA GLY A 31 12.59 -3.20 22.37
C GLY A 31 12.34 -4.68 22.08
N TYR A 32 11.37 -5.01 21.19
CA TYR A 32 11.14 -6.40 20.78
C TYR A 32 12.12 -6.83 19.70
N ASP A 33 12.48 -8.12 19.69
CA ASP A 33 13.25 -8.73 18.60
C ASP A 33 12.29 -9.06 17.44
N ALA A 34 12.01 -8.06 16.62
CA ALA A 34 11.02 -8.15 15.55
C ALA A 34 11.65 -8.35 14.17
N GLU A 35 11.00 -9.18 13.34
CA GLU A 35 11.35 -9.37 11.94
C GLU A 35 10.09 -9.57 11.09
N ILE A 36 10.19 -9.29 9.78
CA ILE A 36 9.12 -9.58 8.83
C ILE A 36 9.29 -11.01 8.35
N LEU A 37 8.24 -11.81 8.48
CA LEU A 37 8.22 -13.17 7.96
C LEU A 37 8.14 -13.10 6.43
N SER A 38 9.19 -13.60 5.78
CA SER A 38 9.19 -13.72 4.33
C SER A 38 8.24 -14.83 3.90
N HIS A 39 7.31 -14.51 3.02
CA HIS A 39 6.39 -15.47 2.43
C HIS A 39 6.20 -15.15 0.96
N TRP A 40 6.16 -16.19 0.14
CA TRP A 40 5.92 -16.09 -1.28
C TRP A 40 4.49 -16.57 -1.56
N PHE A 41 3.62 -15.65 -2.02
CA PHE A 41 2.31 -16.04 -2.50
C PHE A 41 2.36 -16.38 -3.98
N CYS A 42 1.86 -17.57 -4.30
CA CYS A 42 1.90 -18.12 -5.65
C CYS A 42 1.05 -17.34 -6.67
N GLU A 43 0.10 -16.52 -6.26
CA GLU A 43 -0.84 -15.87 -7.20
C GLU A 43 -0.22 -14.82 -8.12
N ASN A 44 0.94 -14.22 -7.74
CA ASN A 44 1.68 -13.29 -8.60
C ASN A 44 3.08 -13.81 -8.94
N GLN A 45 3.41 -15.05 -8.61
CA GLN A 45 4.72 -15.64 -8.96
C GLN A 45 4.97 -15.58 -10.45
N ASP A 46 3.96 -15.73 -11.29
CA ASP A 46 4.13 -15.70 -12.74
C ASP A 46 4.67 -14.36 -13.26
N GLU A 47 4.40 -13.23 -12.60
CA GLU A 47 4.96 -11.95 -13.01
C GLU A 47 6.29 -11.64 -12.33
N ILE A 48 6.44 -11.92 -11.05
CA ILE A 48 7.71 -11.72 -10.31
C ILE A 48 8.73 -12.78 -10.71
N TRP A 49 8.29 -14.01 -10.89
CA TRP A 49 9.11 -15.15 -11.36
C TRP A 49 9.59 -14.95 -12.81
N LYS A 50 8.82 -14.32 -13.68
CA LYS A 50 9.26 -13.93 -15.02
C LYS A 50 10.53 -13.09 -15.00
N TRP A 51 10.76 -12.29 -13.97
CA TRP A 51 11.96 -11.44 -13.85
C TRP A 51 13.16 -12.17 -13.25
N HIS A 52 12.97 -13.05 -12.26
CA HIS A 52 14.05 -13.91 -11.74
C HIS A 52 14.54 -14.87 -12.81
N ASN A 53 13.62 -15.46 -13.55
CA ASN A 53 13.94 -16.34 -14.68
C ASN A 53 14.44 -15.59 -15.92
N PHE A 54 14.27 -14.28 -16.00
CA PHE A 54 14.78 -13.49 -17.11
C PHE A 54 16.30 -13.65 -17.30
N MET A 55 17.05 -13.74 -16.21
CA MET A 55 18.50 -14.00 -16.28
C MET A 55 18.83 -15.41 -16.78
N ALA A 56 17.92 -16.36 -16.60
CA ALA A 56 17.99 -17.74 -17.10
C ALA A 56 17.37 -17.90 -18.49
N GLU A 57 16.68 -16.89 -19.02
CA GLU A 57 15.98 -16.96 -20.30
C GLU A 57 16.91 -16.86 -21.53
N SER A 58 16.41 -17.36 -22.67
CA SER A 58 17.10 -17.36 -23.95
C SER A 58 17.52 -15.96 -24.39
N PHE A 59 18.61 -15.86 -25.17
CA PHE A 59 19.11 -14.59 -25.75
C PHE A 59 18.01 -13.78 -26.47
N LYS A 60 17.09 -14.48 -27.16
CA LYS A 60 15.95 -13.87 -27.86
C LYS A 60 15.01 -13.07 -26.92
N ASN A 61 14.80 -13.57 -25.69
CA ASN A 61 13.97 -12.90 -24.70
C ASN A 61 14.72 -11.72 -24.04
N LYS A 62 16.04 -11.82 -23.88
CA LYS A 62 16.91 -10.72 -23.43
C LYS A 62 16.90 -9.55 -24.42
N VAL A 63 16.98 -9.84 -25.72
CA VAL A 63 16.86 -8.83 -26.80
C VAL A 63 15.46 -8.20 -26.80
N ARG A 64 14.41 -9.01 -26.65
CA ARG A 64 13.03 -8.53 -26.53
C ARG A 64 12.83 -7.58 -25.35
N PHE A 65 13.44 -7.89 -24.22
CA PHE A 65 13.44 -7.03 -23.05
C PHE A 65 14.23 -5.73 -23.26
N ALA A 66 15.45 -5.81 -23.81
CA ALA A 66 16.26 -4.64 -24.12
C ALA A 66 15.49 -3.66 -25.05
N LEU A 67 14.81 -4.20 -26.07
CA LEU A 67 13.96 -3.39 -26.96
C LEU A 67 12.76 -2.75 -26.21
N ARG A 68 12.14 -3.48 -25.29
CA ARG A 68 11.10 -2.93 -24.40
C ARG A 68 11.65 -1.81 -23.49
N CYS A 69 12.90 -1.95 -23.01
CA CYS A 69 13.58 -0.91 -22.23
C CYS A 69 13.90 0.30 -23.10
N CYS A 70 14.43 0.12 -24.31
CA CYS A 70 14.78 1.21 -25.25
C CYS A 70 13.58 2.05 -25.66
N THR A 71 12.38 1.49 -25.70
CA THR A 71 11.15 2.23 -26.02
C THR A 71 10.58 3.02 -24.83
N TRP A 72 11.25 3.05 -23.66
CA TRP A 72 10.75 3.70 -22.44
C TRP A 72 9.30 3.29 -22.11
N THR A 73 8.93 2.07 -22.47
CA THR A 73 7.61 1.53 -22.20
C THR A 73 7.46 1.17 -20.72
N GLY A 74 6.23 0.93 -20.28
CA GLY A 74 5.89 0.63 -18.90
C GLY A 74 6.74 -0.47 -18.26
N ALA A 75 7.21 -1.45 -19.03
CA ALA A 75 8.03 -2.56 -18.55
C ALA A 75 9.37 -2.10 -17.93
N PHE A 76 10.07 -1.15 -18.55
CA PHE A 76 11.33 -0.63 -18.00
C PHE A 76 11.11 0.17 -16.72
N CYS A 77 10.10 1.02 -16.72
CA CYS A 77 9.75 1.79 -15.53
C CYS A 77 9.31 0.87 -14.37
N GLN A 78 8.60 -0.20 -14.68
CA GLN A 78 8.22 -1.23 -13.73
C GLN A 78 9.45 -1.95 -13.16
N TYR A 79 10.37 -2.38 -14.01
CA TYR A 79 11.63 -2.99 -13.59
C TYR A 79 12.45 -2.07 -12.68
N LEU A 80 12.65 -0.80 -13.07
CA LEU A 80 13.37 0.15 -12.23
C LEU A 80 12.69 0.34 -10.87
N ARG A 81 11.36 0.36 -10.83
CA ARG A 81 10.61 0.44 -9.58
C ARG A 81 10.86 -0.80 -8.72
N GLU A 82 10.78 -2.01 -9.30
CA GLU A 82 11.06 -3.27 -8.60
C GLU A 82 12.44 -3.25 -7.95
N VAL A 83 13.47 -2.93 -8.75
CA VAL A 83 14.86 -2.86 -8.25
C VAL A 83 14.98 -1.85 -7.12
N LYS A 84 14.38 -0.67 -7.26
CA LYS A 84 14.43 0.37 -6.21
C LYS A 84 13.65 -0.04 -4.95
N PHE A 85 12.45 -0.62 -5.11
CA PHE A 85 11.67 -1.11 -3.96
C PHE A 85 12.38 -2.23 -3.23
N ARG A 86 12.96 -3.20 -3.96
CA ARG A 86 13.73 -4.29 -3.35
C ARG A 86 14.90 -3.73 -2.55
N LYS A 87 15.73 -2.86 -3.15
CA LYS A 87 16.85 -2.21 -2.44
C LYS A 87 16.38 -1.45 -1.21
N TRP A 88 15.24 -0.77 -1.30
CA TRP A 88 14.64 -0.08 -0.16
C TRP A 88 14.21 -1.07 0.93
N HIS A 89 13.51 -2.14 0.58
CA HIS A 89 13.11 -3.19 1.52
C HIS A 89 14.35 -3.81 2.19
N ASP A 90 15.36 -4.20 1.43
CA ASP A 90 16.57 -4.83 1.96
C ASP A 90 17.35 -3.90 2.90
N SER A 91 17.29 -2.58 2.67
CA SER A 91 17.96 -1.58 3.52
C SER A 91 17.16 -1.17 4.75
N MET A 92 15.83 -1.28 4.73
CA MET A 92 14.95 -0.70 5.75
C MET A 92 14.27 -1.75 6.63
N ILE A 93 14.23 -3.01 6.20
CA ILE A 93 13.46 -4.08 6.84
C ILE A 93 14.38 -5.24 7.19
N ARG A 94 14.24 -5.74 8.41
CA ARG A 94 14.82 -7.01 8.80
C ARG A 94 13.86 -8.14 8.43
N TRP A 95 14.27 -8.93 7.45
CA TRP A 95 13.54 -10.11 7.01
C TRP A 95 13.98 -11.35 7.79
N SER A 96 13.03 -12.28 8.04
CA SER A 96 13.42 -13.63 8.43
C SER A 96 14.24 -14.25 7.31
N ARG A 97 15.36 -14.89 7.65
CA ARG A 97 16.23 -15.55 6.65
C ARG A 97 15.60 -16.89 6.30
N GLU A 98 15.16 -17.04 5.06
CA GLU A 98 14.86 -18.34 4.50
C GLU A 98 16.13 -18.97 3.90
N GLU A 99 16.53 -20.09 4.46
CA GLU A 99 17.34 -21.07 3.74
C GLU A 99 16.39 -22.19 3.27
N GLY A 100 15.97 -22.16 2.00
CA GLY A 100 15.32 -23.30 1.37
C GLY A 100 13.95 -23.05 0.73
N ALA A 101 13.78 -23.70 -0.39
CA ALA A 101 12.65 -23.60 -1.29
C ALA A 101 11.31 -24.05 -0.69
N ALA A 102 10.24 -23.39 -1.14
CA ALA A 102 8.90 -23.97 -1.36
C ALA A 102 8.22 -24.74 -0.21
N SER A 103 8.42 -24.42 1.05
CA SER A 103 7.48 -24.85 2.07
C SER A 103 6.38 -23.83 2.24
N VAL A 104 5.13 -24.29 2.30
CA VAL A 104 3.92 -23.53 2.57
C VAL A 104 3.96 -22.83 3.94
N PHE A 105 5.02 -23.05 4.68
CA PHE A 105 5.37 -22.50 5.98
C PHE A 105 6.77 -21.93 5.97
N PRO A 106 6.95 -20.67 6.35
CA PRO A 106 8.27 -20.24 6.77
C PRO A 106 8.65 -21.06 8.00
N ALA A 107 9.66 -21.92 7.85
CA ALA A 107 10.21 -22.71 8.98
C ALA A 107 10.57 -21.78 10.16
N ASP A 108 10.93 -20.54 9.87
CA ASP A 108 11.29 -19.48 10.78
C ASP A 108 10.13 -19.03 11.70
N ALA A 109 8.88 -19.05 11.23
CA ALA A 109 7.72 -18.73 12.07
C ALA A 109 7.59 -19.65 13.29
N ILE A 110 8.14 -20.85 13.19
CA ILE A 110 8.12 -21.83 14.28
C ILE A 110 9.01 -21.41 15.46
N SER A 111 10.04 -20.60 15.22
CA SER A 111 10.98 -20.10 16.24
C SER A 111 10.53 -18.82 16.95
N HIS A 112 9.36 -18.28 16.59
CA HIS A 112 8.83 -17.05 17.16
C HIS A 112 7.93 -17.34 18.37
N ASP A 113 7.97 -16.44 19.34
CA ASP A 113 7.08 -16.46 20.49
C ASP A 113 5.68 -15.94 20.09
N VAL A 114 5.67 -14.91 19.26
CA VAL A 114 4.47 -14.20 18.80
C VAL A 114 4.50 -14.02 17.29
N VAL A 115 3.36 -14.19 16.64
CA VAL A 115 3.14 -13.79 15.25
C VAL A 115 2.06 -12.71 15.22
N VAL A 116 2.42 -11.54 14.67
CA VAL A 116 1.51 -10.41 14.46
C VAL A 116 1.10 -10.37 13.00
N VAL A 117 -0.18 -10.59 12.72
CA VAL A 117 -0.76 -10.49 11.38
C VAL A 117 -1.28 -9.09 11.13
N GLY A 118 -0.96 -8.53 9.99
CA GLY A 118 -1.47 -7.23 9.55
C GLY A 118 -0.36 -6.19 9.47
N SER A 119 -0.67 -5.04 9.04
CA SER A 119 -1.96 -4.48 8.65
C SER A 119 -2.31 -4.84 7.19
N ASP A 120 -3.01 -3.92 6.54
CA ASP A 120 -3.52 -4.00 5.17
C ASP A 120 -4.62 -5.05 4.97
N GLN A 121 -5.03 -5.30 3.73
CA GLN A 121 -6.18 -6.13 3.36
C GLN A 121 -5.88 -7.64 3.48
N VAL A 122 -5.16 -8.03 4.53
CA VAL A 122 -4.80 -9.42 4.80
C VAL A 122 -6.02 -10.34 4.94
N TRP A 123 -7.15 -9.79 5.38
CA TRP A 123 -8.40 -10.53 5.57
C TRP A 123 -9.49 -10.19 4.57
N ASN A 124 -9.12 -9.58 3.43
CA ASN A 124 -10.10 -9.31 2.38
C ASN A 124 -10.60 -10.64 1.79
N PRO A 125 -11.89 -11.00 1.99
CA PRO A 125 -12.40 -12.31 1.61
C PRO A 125 -12.46 -12.53 0.10
N LYS A 126 -12.29 -11.49 -0.71
CA LYS A 126 -12.16 -11.59 -2.17
C LYS A 126 -10.82 -12.17 -2.62
N TYR A 127 -9.78 -12.07 -1.79
CA TYR A 127 -8.47 -12.62 -2.11
C TYR A 127 -8.37 -14.07 -1.64
N ARG A 128 -7.89 -14.96 -2.49
CA ARG A 128 -7.63 -16.36 -2.11
C ARG A 128 -6.57 -16.46 -1.01
N THR A 129 -5.62 -15.54 -1.03
CA THR A 129 -4.53 -15.46 -0.04
C THR A 129 -4.97 -15.04 1.36
N SER A 130 -6.19 -14.49 1.51
CA SER A 130 -6.68 -14.04 2.82
C SER A 130 -6.75 -15.16 3.86
N GLU A 131 -6.98 -16.40 3.42
CA GLU A 131 -7.07 -17.56 4.31
C GLU A 131 -5.73 -17.92 4.94
N PHE A 132 -4.61 -17.66 4.25
CA PHE A 132 -3.27 -17.85 4.81
C PHE A 132 -3.00 -16.94 6.00
N PHE A 133 -3.48 -15.70 5.97
CA PHE A 133 -3.30 -14.72 7.04
C PHE A 133 -4.19 -14.99 8.27
N LEU A 134 -5.02 -16.02 8.24
CA LEU A 134 -5.71 -16.55 9.41
C LEU A 134 -4.87 -17.59 10.15
N LEU A 135 -3.63 -17.83 9.71
CA LEU A 135 -2.65 -18.71 10.33
C LEU A 135 -3.16 -20.16 10.59
N PRO A 136 -3.89 -20.80 9.63
CA PRO A 136 -4.54 -22.10 9.86
C PRO A 136 -3.55 -23.18 10.25
N CYS A 137 -2.36 -23.10 9.74
CA CYS A 137 -1.32 -24.11 9.89
C CYS A 137 -0.28 -23.74 10.97
N PHE A 138 -0.33 -22.56 11.59
CA PHE A 138 0.61 -22.19 12.65
C PHE A 138 0.28 -22.94 13.95
N PRO A 139 1.29 -23.47 14.68
CA PRO A 139 1.09 -24.17 15.93
C PRO A 139 0.39 -23.31 17.00
N ASP A 140 -0.39 -23.93 17.87
CA ASP A 140 -1.11 -23.18 18.92
C ASP A 140 -0.19 -22.66 20.04
N ARG A 141 1.02 -23.21 20.16
CA ARG A 141 2.05 -22.69 21.08
C ARG A 141 2.55 -21.29 20.72
N ILE A 142 2.38 -20.88 19.46
CA ILE A 142 2.73 -19.52 19.00
C ILE A 142 1.56 -18.60 19.28
N LYS A 143 1.79 -17.54 20.02
CA LYS A 143 0.78 -16.50 20.27
C LYS A 143 0.45 -15.78 18.97
N LYS A 144 -0.82 -15.73 18.60
CA LYS A 144 -1.33 -15.15 17.37
C LYS A 144 -2.07 -13.86 17.68
N ILE A 145 -1.63 -12.75 17.09
CA ILE A 145 -2.22 -11.43 17.26
C ILE A 145 -2.53 -10.87 15.89
N ALA A 146 -3.69 -10.23 15.74
CA ALA A 146 -3.99 -9.45 14.54
C ALA A 146 -3.95 -7.96 14.87
N TYR A 147 -3.05 -7.20 14.23
CA TYR A 147 -2.96 -5.77 14.39
C TYR A 147 -3.45 -5.03 13.15
N ALA A 148 -4.52 -4.25 13.29
CA ALA A 148 -5.06 -3.40 12.25
C ALA A 148 -5.36 -4.16 10.94
N ALA A 149 -5.77 -5.43 11.02
CA ALA A 149 -6.14 -6.23 9.86
C ALA A 149 -7.35 -5.60 9.16
N SER A 150 -7.38 -5.66 7.82
CA SER A 150 -8.44 -5.04 7.03
C SER A 150 -9.20 -6.08 6.22
N LEU A 151 -10.54 -6.00 6.26
CA LEU A 151 -11.43 -6.74 5.36
C LEU A 151 -11.50 -6.08 3.98
N GLY A 152 -11.23 -4.78 3.89
CA GLY A 152 -11.24 -4.02 2.64
C GLY A 152 -12.60 -3.98 1.93
N SER A 153 -13.65 -4.56 2.51
CA SER A 153 -15.01 -4.68 1.96
C SER A 153 -16.02 -4.69 3.08
N ASP A 154 -17.21 -4.15 2.82
CA ASP A 154 -18.37 -4.23 3.73
C ASP A 154 -19.19 -5.52 3.49
N ALA A 155 -18.86 -6.29 2.44
CA ALA A 155 -19.50 -7.57 2.13
C ALA A 155 -18.62 -8.75 2.60
N PHE A 156 -19.26 -9.73 3.23
CA PHE A 156 -18.60 -10.94 3.72
C PHE A 156 -19.26 -12.20 3.13
N PRO A 157 -18.55 -13.04 2.36
CA PRO A 157 -19.08 -14.23 1.73
C PRO A 157 -19.51 -15.28 2.77
N PRO A 158 -20.77 -15.78 2.71
CA PRO A 158 -21.28 -16.75 3.67
C PRO A 158 -20.42 -18.04 3.76
N GLU A 159 -19.88 -18.49 2.64
CA GLU A 159 -19.07 -19.69 2.53
C GLU A 159 -17.74 -19.62 3.30
N LYS A 160 -17.27 -18.41 3.58
CA LYS A 160 -16.02 -18.18 4.33
C LYS A 160 -16.23 -18.07 5.86
N ARG A 161 -17.46 -17.91 6.34
CA ARG A 161 -17.77 -17.65 7.75
C ARG A 161 -17.17 -18.69 8.69
N SER A 162 -17.43 -19.97 8.44
CA SER A 162 -16.97 -21.06 9.29
C SER A 162 -15.45 -21.18 9.34
N PHE A 163 -14.78 -20.92 8.21
CA PHE A 163 -13.33 -20.93 8.16
C PHE A 163 -12.72 -19.78 8.94
N TYR A 164 -13.23 -18.56 8.77
CA TYR A 164 -12.79 -17.39 9.52
C TYR A 164 -13.06 -17.53 11.00
N ALA A 165 -14.29 -17.90 11.40
CA ALA A 165 -14.67 -18.07 12.80
C ALA A 165 -13.74 -19.06 13.54
N ARG A 166 -13.50 -20.24 12.95
CA ARG A 166 -12.62 -21.26 13.53
C ARG A 166 -11.19 -20.80 13.71
N ASN A 167 -10.63 -20.06 12.74
CA ASN A 167 -9.24 -19.65 12.83
C ASN A 167 -9.08 -18.37 13.68
N LEU A 168 -10.03 -17.43 13.64
CA LEU A 168 -10.04 -16.26 14.51
C LEU A 168 -10.13 -16.63 16.00
N ALA A 169 -10.85 -17.68 16.34
CA ALA A 169 -10.90 -18.20 17.71
C ALA A 169 -9.54 -18.66 18.28
N ARG A 170 -8.52 -18.83 17.42
CA ARG A 170 -7.14 -19.18 17.82
C ARG A 170 -6.24 -17.96 18.01
N PHE A 171 -6.73 -16.74 17.73
CA PHE A 171 -5.99 -15.52 18.01
C PHE A 171 -6.19 -15.09 19.45
N SER A 172 -5.09 -14.76 20.14
CA SER A 172 -5.13 -14.23 21.51
C SER A 172 -5.72 -12.82 21.56
N ALA A 173 -5.51 -12.03 20.51
CA ALA A 173 -6.06 -10.69 20.39
C ALA A 173 -6.30 -10.33 18.91
N VAL A 174 -7.45 -9.69 18.63
CA VAL A 174 -7.86 -9.30 17.28
C VAL A 174 -8.14 -7.81 17.23
N SER A 175 -7.49 -7.12 16.33
CA SER A 175 -7.82 -5.73 16.01
C SER A 175 -7.88 -5.48 14.50
N VAL A 176 -8.71 -4.52 14.14
CA VAL A 176 -8.99 -4.10 12.77
C VAL A 176 -8.87 -2.57 12.63
N ARG A 177 -8.63 -2.08 11.42
CA ARG A 177 -8.47 -0.62 11.20
C ARG A 177 -9.73 0.06 10.66
N GLU A 178 -10.81 -0.67 10.41
CA GLU A 178 -12.10 -0.12 9.98
C GLU A 178 -13.18 -0.41 11.02
N SER A 179 -13.98 0.61 11.36
CA SER A 179 -15.12 0.45 12.28
C SER A 179 -16.14 -0.57 11.76
N SER A 180 -16.40 -0.59 10.46
CA SER A 180 -17.30 -1.58 9.85
C SER A 180 -16.80 -3.02 9.99
N ALA A 181 -15.48 -3.24 10.03
CA ALA A 181 -14.92 -4.59 10.20
C ALA A 181 -15.15 -5.16 11.60
N VAL A 182 -15.24 -4.32 12.64
CA VAL A 182 -15.61 -4.75 14.00
C VAL A 182 -16.99 -5.41 13.99
N ASP A 183 -17.97 -4.71 13.40
CA ASP A 183 -19.35 -5.20 13.32
C ASP A 183 -19.49 -6.45 12.44
N ILE A 184 -18.75 -6.48 11.32
CA ILE A 184 -18.76 -7.60 10.39
C ILE A 184 -18.19 -8.86 11.06
N LEU A 185 -17.03 -8.78 11.70
CA LEU A 185 -16.41 -9.93 12.35
C LEU A 185 -17.29 -10.46 13.50
N LYS A 186 -17.92 -9.57 14.26
CA LYS A 186 -18.84 -9.98 15.31
C LYS A 186 -20.07 -10.70 14.75
N ARG A 187 -20.71 -10.12 13.73
CA ARG A 187 -21.93 -10.66 13.15
C ARG A 187 -21.70 -11.94 12.34
N GLU A 188 -20.65 -11.96 11.50
CA GLU A 188 -20.44 -13.03 10.52
C GLU A 188 -19.58 -14.18 11.05
N CYS A 189 -18.69 -13.90 12.03
CA CYS A 189 -17.72 -14.87 12.56
C CYS A 189 -17.83 -15.09 14.06
N GLY A 190 -18.66 -14.33 14.78
CA GLY A 190 -18.76 -14.39 16.25
C GLY A 190 -17.48 -13.91 16.96
N SER A 191 -16.56 -13.24 16.26
CA SER A 191 -15.28 -12.81 16.81
C SER A 191 -15.34 -11.35 17.24
N ASP A 192 -14.93 -11.08 18.48
CA ASP A 192 -14.72 -9.73 18.97
C ASP A 192 -13.42 -9.15 18.39
N ALA A 193 -13.47 -7.89 17.97
CA ALA A 193 -12.33 -7.16 17.44
C ALA A 193 -12.29 -5.73 17.98
N THR A 194 -11.10 -5.23 18.21
CA THR A 194 -10.89 -3.83 18.66
C THR A 194 -10.53 -2.95 17.47
N LEU A 195 -11.13 -1.76 17.39
CA LEU A 195 -10.74 -0.75 16.42
C LEU A 195 -9.40 -0.13 16.83
N VAL A 196 -8.41 -0.17 15.93
CA VAL A 196 -7.10 0.47 16.11
C VAL A 196 -6.72 1.25 14.86
N VAL A 197 -5.69 2.09 14.95
CA VAL A 197 -5.19 2.83 13.79
C VAL A 197 -4.32 1.95 12.89
N ASP A 198 -4.28 2.32 11.61
CA ASP A 198 -3.27 1.77 10.68
C ASP A 198 -1.86 2.01 11.23
N PRO A 199 -0.91 1.05 11.07
CA PRO A 199 0.46 1.20 11.58
C PRO A 199 1.14 2.50 11.17
N THR A 200 0.82 3.06 10.00
CA THR A 200 1.42 4.34 9.56
C THR A 200 1.12 5.51 10.48
N LEU A 201 0.07 5.41 11.29
CA LEU A 201 -0.29 6.41 12.32
C LEU A 201 0.39 6.16 13.68
N LEU A 202 1.15 5.08 13.84
CA LEU A 202 1.93 4.84 15.08
C LEU A 202 3.11 5.81 15.21
N HIS A 203 3.53 6.42 14.10
CA HIS A 203 4.60 7.40 14.06
C HIS A 203 4.06 8.79 13.72
N THR A 204 4.58 9.79 14.42
CA THR A 204 4.32 11.20 14.14
C THR A 204 5.02 11.64 12.85
N ARG A 205 4.70 12.84 12.39
CA ARG A 205 5.36 13.47 11.23
C ARG A 205 6.88 13.55 11.43
N GLU A 206 7.32 13.98 12.61
CA GLU A 206 8.72 14.15 12.99
C GLU A 206 9.44 12.79 13.00
N GLU A 207 8.80 11.77 13.56
CA GLU A 207 9.32 10.40 13.56
C GLU A 207 9.44 9.85 12.15
N TRP A 208 8.45 10.05 11.27
CA TRP A 208 8.55 9.68 9.86
C TRP A 208 9.71 10.38 9.15
N CYS A 209 9.90 11.67 9.38
CA CYS A 209 11.04 12.41 8.81
C CYS A 209 12.37 11.81 9.27
N LYS A 210 12.51 11.51 10.55
CA LYS A 210 13.71 10.90 11.12
C LYS A 210 13.96 9.48 10.58
N LEU A 211 12.91 8.64 10.53
CA LEU A 211 13.01 7.23 10.11
C LEU A 211 13.42 7.09 8.65
N LEU A 212 12.95 7.97 7.78
CA LEU A 212 13.20 7.91 6.35
C LEU A 212 14.26 8.90 5.85
N GLY A 213 14.80 9.77 6.71
CA GLY A 213 15.70 10.85 6.30
C GLY A 213 15.01 11.90 5.42
N VAL A 214 13.70 12.09 5.59
CA VAL A 214 12.90 13.08 4.86
C VAL A 214 13.20 14.46 5.41
N VAL A 215 13.47 15.41 4.53
CA VAL A 215 13.71 16.82 4.90
C VAL A 215 12.46 17.63 4.63
N GLU A 216 11.91 18.22 5.67
CA GLU A 216 10.79 19.13 5.51
C GLU A 216 11.22 20.44 4.87
N PRO A 217 10.53 20.88 3.82
CA PRO A 217 10.84 22.15 3.21
C PRO A 217 10.41 23.30 4.13
N ARG A 218 11.21 24.36 4.19
CA ARG A 218 10.83 25.60 4.93
C ARG A 218 9.53 26.22 4.42
N ARG A 219 9.19 25.99 3.15
CA ARG A 219 7.93 26.35 2.51
C ARG A 219 7.50 25.24 1.56
N GLU A 220 6.21 24.98 1.49
CA GLU A 220 5.65 24.04 0.52
C GLU A 220 6.03 24.43 -0.91
N LYS A 221 6.45 23.42 -1.69
CA LYS A 221 6.76 23.62 -3.10
C LYS A 221 5.47 23.83 -3.91
N ASN A 222 5.53 24.65 -4.94
CA ASN A 222 4.35 25.01 -5.74
C ASN A 222 3.92 23.92 -6.71
N PHE A 223 3.53 22.74 -6.18
CA PHE A 223 2.92 21.67 -6.97
C PHE A 223 1.93 20.86 -6.11
N TYR A 224 1.03 20.17 -6.78
CA TYR A 224 0.18 19.14 -6.18
C TYR A 224 0.71 17.74 -6.51
N MET A 225 0.62 16.83 -5.56
CA MET A 225 0.86 15.41 -5.78
C MET A 225 -0.43 14.71 -6.17
N LEU A 226 -0.37 13.79 -7.12
CA LEU A 226 -1.45 12.87 -7.49
C LEU A 226 -0.94 11.44 -7.27
N TYR A 227 -1.55 10.72 -6.35
CA TYR A 227 -1.24 9.31 -6.07
C TYR A 227 -2.46 8.43 -6.32
N LEU A 228 -2.34 7.52 -7.29
CA LEU A 228 -3.41 6.65 -7.74
C LEU A 228 -3.03 5.18 -7.57
N VAL A 229 -3.93 4.42 -6.98
CA VAL A 229 -3.83 2.96 -6.80
C VAL A 229 -4.63 2.21 -7.86
N THR A 230 -5.74 2.79 -8.33
CA THR A 230 -6.55 2.16 -9.37
C THR A 230 -6.02 2.48 -10.77
N PRO A 231 -5.91 1.46 -11.66
CA PRO A 231 -5.38 1.65 -13.01
C PRO A 231 -6.14 2.69 -13.84
N ASP A 232 -7.45 2.74 -13.66
CA ASP A 232 -8.35 3.62 -14.42
C ASP A 232 -8.26 5.09 -13.99
N GLY A 233 -7.65 5.38 -12.85
CA GLY A 233 -7.47 6.75 -12.36
C GLY A 233 -6.61 7.64 -13.29
N VAL A 234 -5.83 7.02 -14.21
CA VAL A 234 -5.01 7.71 -15.22
C VAL A 234 -5.56 7.48 -16.65
N ALA A 235 -6.80 7.02 -16.78
CA ALA A 235 -7.38 6.58 -18.05
C ALA A 235 -7.31 7.68 -19.14
N HIS A 236 -7.41 8.95 -18.76
CA HIS A 236 -7.37 10.04 -19.70
C HIS A 236 -6.30 11.09 -19.34
N TRP A 237 -5.17 11.06 -20.06
CA TRP A 237 -4.10 12.06 -19.92
C TRP A 237 -4.61 13.52 -20.11
N ARG A 238 -5.74 13.70 -20.82
CA ARG A 238 -6.41 14.99 -20.97
C ARG A 238 -6.94 15.51 -19.64
N ASP A 239 -7.46 14.61 -18.78
CA ASP A 239 -7.97 14.97 -17.46
C ASP A 239 -6.84 15.44 -16.53
N LEU A 240 -5.62 14.91 -16.67
CA LEU A 240 -4.45 15.38 -15.93
C LEU A 240 -4.04 16.79 -16.37
N ILE A 241 -4.09 17.08 -17.66
CA ILE A 241 -3.82 18.43 -18.19
C ILE A 241 -4.89 19.42 -17.70
N GLU A 242 -6.15 19.02 -17.78
CA GLU A 242 -7.26 19.83 -17.28
C GLU A 242 -7.17 20.07 -15.78
N LEU A 243 -6.82 19.05 -15.00
CA LEU A 243 -6.59 19.18 -13.58
C LEU A 243 -5.45 20.18 -13.29
N ALA A 244 -4.31 20.07 -13.99
CA ALA A 244 -3.19 21.00 -13.83
C ALA A 244 -3.59 22.44 -14.18
N ARG A 245 -4.37 22.62 -15.25
CA ARG A 245 -4.89 23.93 -15.68
C ARG A 245 -5.85 24.54 -14.65
N ARG A 246 -6.81 23.73 -14.14
CA ARG A 246 -7.76 24.16 -13.10
C ARG A 246 -7.06 24.48 -11.78
N ALA A 247 -6.12 23.64 -11.39
CA ALA A 247 -5.35 23.80 -10.17
C ALA A 247 -4.36 24.98 -10.22
N LYS A 248 -4.01 25.47 -11.41
CA LYS A 248 -2.97 26.50 -11.66
C LYS A 248 -1.63 26.15 -11.00
N LYS A 249 -1.33 24.84 -10.92
CA LYS A 249 -0.12 24.29 -10.30
C LYS A 249 0.38 23.11 -11.11
N ARG A 250 1.67 22.80 -10.97
CA ARG A 250 2.23 21.56 -11.50
C ARG A 250 1.61 20.36 -10.76
N ILE A 251 1.46 19.24 -11.46
CA ILE A 251 0.97 17.98 -10.90
C ILE A 251 2.09 16.93 -10.98
N HIS A 252 2.49 16.40 -9.86
CA HIS A 252 3.42 15.28 -9.76
C HIS A 252 2.62 13.99 -9.57
N VAL A 253 2.64 13.10 -10.57
CA VAL A 253 1.81 11.89 -10.62
C VAL A 253 2.63 10.67 -10.21
N TYR A 254 2.20 10.00 -9.15
CA TYR A 254 2.72 8.71 -8.68
C TYR A 254 1.73 7.61 -9.06
N VAL A 255 2.11 6.77 -10.01
CA VAL A 255 1.20 5.75 -10.58
C VAL A 255 1.55 4.38 -10.03
N PHE A 256 0.54 3.67 -9.51
CA PHE A 256 0.70 2.31 -9.02
C PHE A 256 0.91 1.30 -10.17
N SER A 257 0.10 1.40 -11.21
CA SER A 257 0.18 0.52 -12.38
C SER A 257 0.74 1.26 -13.59
N SER A 258 1.76 0.71 -14.22
CA SER A 258 2.08 1.06 -15.59
C SER A 258 1.19 0.23 -16.51
N ALA A 259 0.15 0.81 -17.10
CA ALA A 259 -0.48 0.21 -18.27
C ALA A 259 0.62 0.02 -19.32
N GLY A 260 1.17 -1.19 -19.37
CA GLY A 260 2.27 -1.52 -20.27
C GLY A 260 1.78 -1.43 -21.71
N VAL A 261 2.51 -0.71 -22.52
CA VAL A 261 2.35 -0.83 -23.96
C VAL A 261 2.87 -2.21 -24.33
N ASP A 262 2.00 -3.05 -24.85
CA ASP A 262 2.38 -4.38 -25.31
C ASP A 262 3.27 -4.23 -26.57
N VAL A 263 4.57 -4.54 -26.39
CA VAL A 263 5.57 -4.43 -27.45
C VAL A 263 5.71 -5.79 -28.11
N SER A 264 5.12 -5.94 -29.29
CA SER A 264 5.23 -7.17 -30.07
C SER A 264 6.34 -7.06 -31.13
N LEU A 265 7.37 -7.93 -31.02
CA LEU A 265 8.39 -8.06 -32.06
C LEU A 265 7.86 -8.58 -33.41
N ARG A 266 6.66 -9.17 -33.41
CA ARG A 266 5.99 -9.61 -34.63
C ARG A 266 5.42 -8.44 -35.45
N ARG A 267 5.32 -7.22 -34.87
CA ARG A 267 4.77 -6.03 -35.49
C ARG A 267 5.62 -4.79 -35.20
N PRO A 268 6.86 -4.71 -35.71
CA PRO A 268 7.83 -3.68 -35.34
C PRO A 268 7.34 -2.25 -35.65
N LEU A 269 6.63 -2.05 -36.75
CA LEU A 269 6.07 -0.76 -37.14
C LEU A 269 4.98 -0.29 -36.16
N GLN A 270 4.10 -1.20 -35.70
CA GLN A 270 3.09 -0.84 -34.70
C GLN A 270 3.75 -0.50 -33.35
N THR A 271 4.78 -1.24 -32.97
CA THR A 271 5.57 -0.97 -31.77
C THR A 271 6.22 0.40 -31.83
N ALA A 272 6.87 0.75 -32.94
CA ALA A 272 7.48 2.06 -33.14
C ALA A 272 6.44 3.20 -33.10
N LEU A 273 5.28 3.00 -33.72
CA LEU A 273 4.18 3.99 -33.69
C LEU A 273 3.63 4.21 -32.29
N VAL A 274 3.44 3.15 -31.51
CA VAL A 274 2.98 3.25 -30.11
C VAL A 274 4.04 3.93 -29.24
N ALA A 275 5.32 3.62 -29.43
CA ALA A 275 6.41 4.28 -28.71
C ALA A 275 6.44 5.80 -29.04
N ALA A 276 6.32 6.17 -30.30
CA ALA A 276 6.26 7.57 -30.73
C ALA A 276 5.06 8.29 -30.11
N LYS A 277 3.86 7.70 -30.16
CA LYS A 277 2.66 8.26 -29.50
C LYS A 277 2.85 8.43 -28.00
N THR A 278 3.52 7.50 -27.34
CA THR A 278 3.81 7.58 -25.90
C THR A 278 4.78 8.72 -25.57
N ILE A 279 5.81 8.89 -26.38
CA ILE A 279 6.77 10.01 -26.23
C ILE A 279 6.06 11.34 -26.41
N VAL A 280 5.29 11.49 -27.50
CA VAL A 280 4.51 12.72 -27.77
C VAL A 280 3.58 13.03 -26.59
N LYS A 281 2.84 12.03 -26.10
CA LYS A 281 1.97 12.17 -24.93
C LYS A 281 2.74 12.67 -23.70
N ARG A 282 3.93 12.11 -23.43
CA ARG A 282 4.76 12.51 -22.28
C ARG A 282 5.26 13.95 -22.41
N VAL A 283 5.66 14.36 -23.62
CA VAL A 283 6.07 15.75 -23.90
C VAL A 283 4.91 16.70 -23.66
N TRP A 284 3.71 16.39 -24.14
CA TRP A 284 2.51 17.20 -23.91
C TRP A 284 2.16 17.32 -22.42
N LEU A 285 2.21 16.22 -21.68
CA LEU A 285 2.03 16.24 -20.22
C LEU A 285 3.08 17.13 -19.55
N TRP A 286 4.35 16.99 -19.96
CA TRP A 286 5.45 17.79 -19.41
C TRP A 286 5.26 19.28 -19.66
N LEU A 287 4.88 19.69 -20.89
CA LEU A 287 4.57 21.07 -21.25
C LEU A 287 3.36 21.59 -20.46
N ALA A 288 2.36 20.77 -20.21
CA ALA A 288 1.21 21.12 -19.38
C ALA A 288 1.49 21.15 -17.86
N GLY A 289 2.74 20.96 -17.44
CA GLY A 289 3.11 21.00 -16.02
C GLY A 289 2.90 19.68 -15.28
N VAL A 290 2.61 18.57 -15.98
CA VAL A 290 2.45 17.24 -15.37
C VAL A 290 3.79 16.49 -15.39
N ARG A 291 4.20 15.96 -14.22
CA ARG A 291 5.41 15.17 -14.04
C ARG A 291 5.03 13.76 -13.62
N LEU A 292 5.47 12.74 -14.36
CA LEU A 292 5.18 11.35 -14.07
C LEU A 292 6.34 10.68 -13.33
N HIS A 293 6.06 10.11 -12.18
CA HIS A 293 7.01 9.37 -11.34
C HIS A 293 6.67 7.88 -11.39
N PHE A 294 7.47 7.09 -12.10
CA PHE A 294 7.22 5.66 -12.32
C PHE A 294 8.08 4.73 -11.43
N SER A 295 9.17 5.25 -10.88
CA SER A 295 10.18 4.45 -10.17
C SER A 295 10.62 5.07 -8.84
N ALA A 296 9.75 5.85 -8.19
CA ALA A 296 10.06 6.42 -6.88
C ALA A 296 10.11 5.33 -5.81
N THR A 297 10.99 5.50 -4.83
CA THR A 297 11.03 4.68 -3.61
C THR A 297 9.94 5.11 -2.62
N PRO A 298 9.62 4.31 -1.58
CA PRO A 298 8.75 4.76 -0.50
C PRO A 298 9.25 6.03 0.21
N THR A 299 10.57 6.20 0.38
CA THR A 299 11.17 7.43 0.92
C THR A 299 10.91 8.63 0.00
N GLU A 300 11.13 8.50 -1.31
CA GLU A 300 10.85 9.56 -2.29
C GLU A 300 9.35 9.90 -2.35
N PHE A 301 8.48 8.92 -2.12
CA PHE A 301 7.03 9.14 -2.01
C PHE A 301 6.71 10.02 -0.79
N VAL A 302 7.21 9.68 0.39
CA VAL A 302 6.99 10.47 1.63
C VAL A 302 7.61 11.86 1.50
N GLN A 303 8.81 11.99 0.90
CA GLN A 303 9.43 13.28 0.60
C GLN A 303 8.52 14.14 -0.31
N CYS A 304 7.89 13.53 -1.31
CA CYS A 304 6.96 14.26 -2.18
C CYS A 304 5.72 14.74 -1.42
N VAL A 305 5.19 13.93 -0.50
CA VAL A 305 4.09 14.36 0.38
C VAL A 305 4.53 15.54 1.27
N ALA A 306 5.73 15.49 1.85
CA ALA A 306 6.26 16.58 2.67
C ALA A 306 6.42 17.87 1.85
N ASP A 307 6.85 17.76 0.60
CA ASP A 307 7.15 18.89 -0.28
C ASP A 307 5.89 19.55 -0.90
N CYS A 308 4.85 18.76 -1.19
CA CYS A 308 3.71 19.24 -1.97
C CYS A 308 2.82 20.21 -1.19
N SER A 309 2.08 21.05 -1.93
CA SER A 309 1.07 21.96 -1.35
C SER A 309 -0.32 21.30 -1.22
N GLY A 310 -0.46 20.05 -1.64
CA GLY A 310 -1.67 19.26 -1.47
C GLY A 310 -1.64 17.97 -2.28
N LEU A 311 -2.54 17.06 -1.95
CA LEU A 311 -2.59 15.71 -2.49
C LEU A 311 -3.96 15.39 -3.07
N PHE A 312 -3.97 14.87 -4.30
CA PHE A 312 -5.10 14.17 -4.90
C PHE A 312 -4.83 12.67 -4.84
N THR A 313 -5.79 11.88 -4.39
CA THR A 313 -5.59 10.43 -4.28
C THR A 313 -6.89 9.64 -4.33
N ASP A 314 -6.80 8.36 -4.69
CA ASP A 314 -7.83 7.33 -4.49
C ASP A 314 -7.36 6.27 -3.47
N SER A 315 -6.21 6.53 -2.84
CA SER A 315 -5.55 5.62 -1.90
C SER A 315 -5.84 5.95 -0.45
N PHE A 316 -6.16 4.94 0.34
CA PHE A 316 -6.26 5.07 1.80
C PHE A 316 -4.96 5.61 2.41
N HIS A 317 -3.81 5.03 2.07
CA HIS A 317 -2.52 5.48 2.61
C HIS A 317 -2.12 6.87 2.10
N GLY A 318 -2.51 7.25 0.87
CA GLY A 318 -2.33 8.61 0.38
C GLY A 318 -3.04 9.63 1.28
N MET A 319 -4.29 9.35 1.66
CA MET A 319 -5.06 10.18 2.59
C MET A 319 -4.43 10.19 4.00
N ILE A 320 -4.00 9.05 4.52
CA ILE A 320 -3.34 8.96 5.84
C ILE A 320 -2.06 9.79 5.87
N PHE A 321 -1.20 9.70 4.85
CA PHE A 321 0.01 10.52 4.79
C PHE A 321 -0.30 12.01 4.63
N ALA A 322 -1.36 12.38 3.91
CA ALA A 322 -1.84 13.78 3.91
C ALA A 322 -2.25 14.25 5.31
N THR A 323 -2.87 13.37 6.11
CA THR A 323 -3.25 13.66 7.51
C THR A 323 -2.01 13.81 8.40
N ILE A 324 -1.05 12.87 8.34
CA ILE A 324 0.20 12.89 9.14
C ILE A 324 1.00 14.17 8.84
N PHE A 325 1.15 14.53 7.55
CA PHE A 325 1.94 15.68 7.12
C PHE A 325 1.16 17.00 7.10
N GLY A 326 -0.09 16.99 7.54
CA GLY A 326 -0.91 18.20 7.60
C GLY A 326 -1.13 18.83 6.21
N LYS A 327 -1.43 18.04 5.18
CA LYS A 327 -1.58 18.53 3.81
C LYS A 327 -3.04 18.70 3.41
N LYS A 328 -3.29 19.63 2.48
CA LYS A 328 -4.60 19.68 1.80
C LYS A 328 -4.79 18.40 1.00
N CYS A 329 -5.97 17.81 1.08
CA CYS A 329 -6.27 16.56 0.39
C CYS A 329 -7.65 16.61 -0.28
N ASN A 330 -7.76 15.98 -1.44
CA ASN A 330 -9.02 15.62 -2.08
C ASN A 330 -8.93 14.16 -2.51
N VAL A 331 -9.95 13.38 -2.20
CA VAL A 331 -9.98 11.93 -2.37
C VAL A 331 -11.06 11.53 -3.36
N MET A 332 -10.68 10.83 -4.42
CA MET A 332 -11.61 10.29 -5.40
C MET A 332 -12.13 8.93 -4.96
N ILE A 333 -13.45 8.80 -4.83
CA ILE A 333 -14.12 7.54 -4.47
C ILE A 333 -14.76 6.81 -5.66
N GLY A 334 -14.81 7.44 -6.83
CA GLY A 334 -15.38 6.86 -8.06
C GLY A 334 -16.89 6.58 -8.00
N ASN A 335 -17.51 6.42 -9.17
CA ASN A 335 -18.97 6.21 -9.29
C ASN A 335 -19.34 4.73 -9.48
N HIS A 336 -18.40 3.83 -9.81
CA HIS A 336 -18.68 2.42 -10.07
C HIS A 336 -18.76 1.62 -8.77
N GLU A 337 -19.64 0.61 -8.73
CA GLU A 337 -19.91 -0.21 -7.55
C GLU A 337 -18.65 -0.88 -6.96
N GLU A 338 -17.76 -1.40 -7.81
CA GLU A 338 -16.48 -1.98 -7.37
C GLU A 338 -15.60 -0.96 -6.65
N ARG A 339 -15.56 0.29 -7.15
CA ARG A 339 -14.84 1.39 -6.50
C ARG A 339 -15.51 1.82 -5.21
N ARG A 340 -16.84 1.80 -5.14
CA ARG A 340 -17.57 2.07 -3.90
C ARG A 340 -17.20 1.10 -2.80
N GLN A 341 -17.06 -0.19 -3.10
CA GLN A 341 -16.64 -1.21 -2.12
C GLN A 341 -15.19 -1.00 -1.69
N MET A 342 -14.28 -0.70 -2.61
CA MET A 342 -12.89 -0.35 -2.28
C MET A 342 -12.76 0.95 -1.48
N SER A 343 -13.73 1.85 -1.59
CA SER A 343 -13.76 3.14 -0.90
C SER A 343 -14.33 3.07 0.51
N ALA A 344 -14.80 1.91 0.99
CA ALA A 344 -15.36 1.77 2.33
C ALA A 344 -14.40 2.27 3.42
N ARG A 345 -13.11 1.91 3.31
CA ARG A 345 -12.05 2.36 4.24
C ARG A 345 -11.89 3.89 4.27
N LEU A 346 -11.94 4.52 3.09
CA LEU A 346 -11.85 5.97 2.97
C LEU A 346 -13.06 6.65 3.62
N ARG A 347 -14.27 6.14 3.36
CA ARG A 347 -15.50 6.65 3.96
C ARG A 347 -15.51 6.47 5.48
N ASN A 348 -15.15 5.29 5.98
CA ASN A 348 -15.10 5.03 7.41
C ASN A 348 -14.11 5.96 8.11
N PHE A 349 -12.88 6.06 7.60
CA PHE A 349 -11.88 6.93 8.19
C PHE A 349 -12.28 8.40 8.17
N THR A 350 -12.79 8.92 7.05
CA THR A 350 -13.20 10.34 6.96
C THR A 350 -14.42 10.65 7.82
N LYS A 351 -15.36 9.70 7.97
CA LYS A 351 -16.51 9.81 8.86
C LYS A 351 -16.09 9.81 10.33
N ASP A 352 -15.17 8.93 10.71
CA ASP A 352 -14.80 8.72 12.10
C ASP A 352 -13.76 9.75 12.60
N PHE A 353 -12.82 10.16 11.76
CA PHE A 353 -11.64 10.93 12.17
C PHE A 353 -11.29 12.13 11.29
N GLY A 354 -11.91 12.27 10.12
CA GLY A 354 -11.53 13.25 9.13
C GLY A 354 -12.67 14.18 8.70
N ASN A 355 -12.56 14.62 7.45
CA ASN A 355 -13.55 15.48 6.82
C ASN A 355 -14.16 14.76 5.58
N PRO A 356 -15.43 14.32 5.63
CA PRO A 356 -16.08 13.66 4.51
C PRO A 356 -16.18 14.52 3.23
N GLU A 357 -16.11 15.84 3.33
CA GLU A 357 -16.20 16.76 2.18
C GLU A 357 -15.02 16.60 1.19
N ILE A 358 -13.93 15.96 1.59
CA ILE A 358 -12.81 15.67 0.68
C ILE A 358 -13.13 14.55 -0.30
N LEU A 359 -14.19 13.78 -0.05
CA LEU A 359 -14.60 12.65 -0.88
C LEU A 359 -15.41 13.14 -2.07
N THR A 360 -14.89 12.98 -3.27
CA THR A 360 -15.53 13.45 -4.50
C THR A 360 -15.55 12.36 -5.57
N PRO A 361 -16.52 12.36 -6.50
CA PRO A 361 -16.54 11.40 -7.59
C PRO A 361 -15.40 11.59 -8.61
N THR A 362 -14.88 12.81 -8.71
CA THR A 362 -13.75 13.19 -9.57
C THR A 362 -12.82 14.12 -8.81
N PHE A 363 -11.55 14.22 -9.21
CA PHE A 363 -10.63 15.17 -8.59
C PHE A 363 -11.08 16.61 -8.78
N ASP A 364 -11.18 17.33 -7.67
CA ASP A 364 -11.57 18.73 -7.64
C ASP A 364 -10.65 19.55 -6.73
N PRO A 365 -9.87 20.51 -7.31
CA PRO A 365 -9.03 21.41 -6.52
C PRO A 365 -9.81 22.25 -5.50
N MET A 366 -11.09 22.54 -5.76
CA MET A 366 -11.96 23.32 -4.89
C MET A 366 -12.46 22.51 -3.67
N ALA A 367 -12.47 21.18 -3.79
CA ALA A 367 -12.83 20.26 -2.70
C ALA A 367 -11.66 19.90 -1.79
N MET A 368 -10.45 20.42 -2.04
CA MET A 368 -9.30 20.17 -1.16
C MET A 368 -9.52 20.82 0.21
N ARG A 369 -9.34 20.04 1.27
CA ARG A 369 -9.39 20.52 2.67
C ARG A 369 -8.12 20.15 3.40
N GLN A 370 -7.71 21.02 4.31
CA GLN A 370 -6.59 20.78 5.23
C GLN A 370 -6.89 19.54 6.06
N GLN A 371 -5.94 18.61 6.09
CA GLN A 371 -5.97 17.43 6.94
C GLN A 371 -5.11 17.68 8.19
N SER A 372 -5.47 17.02 9.28
CA SER A 372 -4.68 17.05 10.52
C SER A 372 -5.05 15.85 11.38
N VAL A 373 -4.16 15.50 12.29
CA VAL A 373 -4.47 14.52 13.34
C VAL A 373 -5.39 15.20 14.36
N THR A 374 -6.67 14.83 14.34
CA THR A 374 -7.68 15.37 15.26
C THR A 374 -7.49 14.84 16.68
N PRO A 375 -8.01 15.50 17.73
CA PRO A 375 -7.94 14.99 19.12
C PRO A 375 -8.48 13.56 19.26
N ARG A 376 -9.59 13.25 18.58
CA ARG A 376 -10.18 11.90 18.57
C ARG A 376 -9.24 10.87 17.92
N LEU A 377 -8.55 11.25 16.83
CA LEU A 377 -7.56 10.39 16.20
C LEU A 377 -6.32 10.22 17.08
N GLN A 378 -5.87 11.26 17.78
CA GLN A 378 -4.77 11.18 18.76
C GLN A 378 -5.08 10.21 19.89
N GLU A 379 -6.30 10.27 20.42
CA GLU A 379 -6.77 9.33 21.45
C GLU A 379 -6.75 7.89 20.93
N LEU A 380 -7.27 7.64 19.71
CA LEU A 380 -7.23 6.31 19.12
C LEU A 380 -5.80 5.83 18.87
N ILE A 381 -4.87 6.72 18.46
CA ILE A 381 -3.44 6.38 18.30
C ILE A 381 -2.86 5.92 19.65
N ALA A 382 -3.11 6.67 20.72
CA ALA A 382 -2.63 6.32 22.05
C ALA A 382 -3.19 4.96 22.53
N ASN A 383 -4.49 4.77 22.38
CA ASN A 383 -5.17 3.52 22.71
C ASN A 383 -4.67 2.35 21.87
N SER A 384 -4.36 2.56 20.59
CA SER A 384 -3.82 1.52 19.70
C SER A 384 -2.41 1.08 20.10
N LYS A 385 -1.55 2.03 20.51
CA LYS A 385 -0.22 1.73 21.06
C LYS A 385 -0.32 0.89 22.35
N LEU A 386 -1.20 1.28 23.26
CA LEU A 386 -1.44 0.56 24.51
C LEU A 386 -2.03 -0.83 24.24
N TRP A 387 -3.00 -0.93 23.33
CA TRP A 387 -3.60 -2.19 22.94
C TRP A 387 -2.55 -3.17 22.38
N LEU A 388 -1.70 -2.72 21.44
CA LEU A 388 -0.67 -3.57 20.85
C LEU A 388 0.33 -4.07 21.89
N LYS A 389 0.75 -3.20 22.81
CA LYS A 389 1.63 -3.58 23.92
C LYS A 389 1.00 -4.68 24.78
N ARG A 390 -0.24 -4.47 25.25
CA ARG A 390 -0.96 -5.47 26.06
C ARG A 390 -1.16 -6.78 25.29
N ALA A 391 -1.58 -6.70 24.04
CA ALA A 391 -1.78 -7.88 23.21
C ALA A 391 -0.51 -8.72 23.07
N ILE A 392 0.67 -8.10 23.08
CA ILE A 392 1.96 -8.80 23.00
C ILE A 392 2.37 -9.37 24.37
N GLU A 393 2.21 -8.62 25.46
CA GLU A 393 2.76 -8.94 26.78
C GLU A 393 1.85 -9.83 27.63
N ASP A 394 0.52 -9.69 27.53
CA ASP A 394 -0.49 -10.52 28.26
C ASP A 394 -0.71 -11.88 27.57
#